data_93cee12cd505cf043f2ab02d1acca184
#
_entry.id   93cee12cd505cf043f2ab02d1acca184
#
_cell.length_a   1.000
_cell.length_b   1.000
_cell.length_c   1.000
_cell.angle_alpha   90.00
_cell.angle_beta   90.00
_cell.angle_gamma   90.00
#
_symmetry.space_group_name_H-M   'P 1'
#
loop_
_entity.id
_entity.type
_entity.pdbx_description
1 polymer ?
#
loop_
_entity_poly.entity_id
_entity_poly.type
_entity_poly.pdbx_seq_one_letter_code
_entity_poly.pdbx_strand_id
1 'polypeptide(L)'
;FIKELPDGYDTIVGERGVGLSGGQKQRISLARALLKDPAILVLDDTTSAVDMETESYIQKQLDNINHSCTTFIIAYRISSIRNADKILVLDNGRIIEQGTHDELLARDGYYATVYHHQYPEMAG
;
A
#
# COMPACT_ATOMS: atom_id res chain seq x y z
N PHE A 1 4.26 11.97 14.01
CA PHE A 1 4.40 11.42 15.37
C PHE A 1 5.81 11.60 15.97
N ILE A 2 6.83 11.71 15.13
CA ILE A 2 8.22 11.80 15.60
C ILE A 2 8.42 12.99 16.55
N LYS A 3 7.83 14.14 16.26
CA LYS A 3 7.94 15.35 17.09
C LYS A 3 7.29 15.22 18.47
N GLU A 4 6.42 14.23 18.63
CA GLU A 4 5.73 13.93 19.90
C GLU A 4 6.55 12.99 20.78
N LEU A 5 7.60 12.38 20.24
CA LEU A 5 8.51 11.54 21.02
C LEU A 5 9.39 12.40 21.95
N PRO A 6 9.84 11.84 23.08
CA PRO A 6 10.58 12.62 24.10
C PRO A 6 11.76 13.42 23.57
N ASP A 7 12.52 12.86 22.63
CA ASP A 7 13.68 13.50 22.03
C ASP A 7 13.47 13.84 20.53
N GLY A 8 12.21 13.84 20.07
CA GLY A 8 11.88 14.12 18.67
C GLY A 8 12.65 13.23 17.69
N TYR A 9 13.31 13.84 16.72
CA TYR A 9 14.12 13.11 15.73
C TYR A 9 15.36 12.42 16.31
N ASP A 10 15.81 12.82 17.47
CA ASP A 10 16.98 12.25 18.16
C ASP A 10 16.61 11.09 19.09
N THR A 11 15.34 10.70 19.12
CA THR A 11 14.86 9.60 19.95
C THR A 11 15.55 8.30 19.55
N ILE A 12 16.12 7.60 20.52
CA ILE A 12 16.74 6.30 20.32
C ILE A 12 15.65 5.25 20.20
N VAL A 13 15.67 4.53 19.08
CA VAL A 13 14.76 3.42 18.81
C VAL A 13 15.52 2.11 19.00
N GLY A 14 14.95 1.18 19.75
CA GLY A 14 15.55 -0.11 19.99
C GLY A 14 15.73 -0.94 18.72
N GLU A 15 16.44 -2.04 18.84
CA GLU A 15 16.67 -2.98 17.74
C GLU A 15 15.33 -3.41 17.13
N ARG A 16 15.26 -3.43 15.79
CA ARG A 16 14.05 -3.72 15.01
C ARG A 16 12.86 -2.79 15.29
N GLY A 17 13.15 -1.56 15.75
CA GLY A 17 12.11 -0.57 16.04
C GLY A 17 11.32 -0.84 17.31
N VAL A 18 11.91 -1.48 18.29
CA VAL A 18 11.28 -1.69 19.60
C VAL A 18 10.87 -0.34 20.20
N GLY A 19 9.61 -0.22 20.63
CA GLY A 19 9.03 1.02 21.14
C GLY A 19 8.17 1.77 20.12
N LEU A 20 8.14 1.34 18.85
CA LEU A 20 7.28 1.89 17.81
C LEU A 20 6.16 0.91 17.47
N SER A 21 4.99 1.44 17.08
CA SER A 21 3.91 0.60 16.53
C SER A 21 4.28 0.08 15.14
N GLY A 22 3.58 -0.97 14.67
CA GLY A 22 3.76 -1.51 13.32
C GLY A 22 3.55 -0.44 12.24
N GLY A 23 2.51 0.37 12.37
CA GLY A 23 2.22 1.46 11.43
C GLY A 23 3.29 2.55 11.44
N GLN A 24 3.84 2.88 12.62
CA GLN A 24 4.95 3.83 12.73
C GLN A 24 6.20 3.31 12.04
N LYS A 25 6.54 2.03 12.24
CA LYS A 25 7.66 1.38 11.56
C LYS A 25 7.51 1.42 10.04
N GLN A 26 6.31 1.10 9.54
CA GLN A 26 6.04 1.12 8.11
C GLN A 26 6.18 2.52 7.50
N ARG A 27 5.68 3.54 8.19
CA ARG A 27 5.81 4.93 7.73
C ARG A 27 7.27 5.40 7.67
N ILE A 28 8.08 5.01 8.64
CA ILE A 28 9.53 5.32 8.63
C ILE A 28 10.22 4.60 7.47
N SER A 29 9.91 3.32 7.25
CA SER A 29 10.47 2.55 6.14
C SER A 29 10.12 3.16 4.78
N LEU A 30 8.87 3.60 4.62
CA LEU A 30 8.43 4.29 3.41
C LEU A 30 9.18 5.60 3.21
N ALA A 31 9.31 6.41 4.25
CA ALA A 31 10.06 7.67 4.18
C ALA A 31 11.52 7.44 3.77
N ARG A 32 12.17 6.41 4.29
CA ARG A 32 13.54 6.03 3.93
C ARG A 32 13.66 5.67 2.45
N ALA A 33 12.69 4.92 1.92
CA ALA A 33 12.67 4.57 0.50
C ALA A 33 12.51 5.81 -0.39
N LEU A 34 11.63 6.72 -0.01
CA LEU A 34 11.35 7.94 -0.75
C LEU A 34 12.52 8.93 -0.76
N LEU A 35 13.33 8.97 0.31
CA LEU A 35 14.51 9.83 0.38
C LEU A 35 15.55 9.53 -0.70
N LYS A 36 15.55 8.33 -1.25
CA LYS A 36 16.46 7.94 -2.32
C LYS A 36 16.05 8.47 -3.69
N ASP A 37 14.90 9.12 -3.80
CA ASP A 37 14.32 9.60 -5.06
C ASP A 37 14.35 8.51 -6.16
N PRO A 38 13.70 7.34 -5.91
CA PRO A 38 13.84 6.20 -6.80
C PRO A 38 13.07 6.38 -8.10
N ALA A 39 13.60 5.84 -9.20
CA ALA A 39 12.86 5.73 -10.46
C ALA A 39 11.79 4.62 -10.38
N ILE A 40 12.04 3.59 -9.60
CA ILE A 40 11.12 2.49 -9.35
C ILE A 40 10.98 2.29 -7.84
N LEU A 41 9.75 2.32 -7.36
CA LEU A 41 9.41 2.09 -5.95
C LEU A 41 8.56 0.83 -5.84
N VAL A 42 8.95 -0.08 -4.95
CA VAL A 42 8.18 -1.29 -4.66
C VAL A 42 7.67 -1.21 -3.22
N LEU A 43 6.35 -1.26 -3.07
CA LEU A 43 5.66 -1.26 -1.78
C LEU A 43 5.04 -2.63 -1.56
N ASP A 44 5.71 -3.45 -0.75
CA ASP A 44 5.28 -4.82 -0.47
C ASP A 44 4.49 -4.85 0.84
N ASP A 45 3.15 -4.86 0.70
CA ASP A 45 2.20 -4.96 1.82
C ASP A 45 2.47 -3.91 2.93
N THR A 46 2.82 -2.70 2.53
CA THR A 46 3.25 -1.63 3.45
C THR A 46 2.14 -1.04 4.31
N THR A 47 0.88 -1.31 3.97
CA THR A 47 -0.28 -0.76 4.66
C THR A 47 -1.01 -1.78 5.54
N SER A 48 -0.53 -3.02 5.62
CA SER A 48 -1.17 -4.10 6.36
C SER A 48 -1.30 -3.85 7.87
N ALA A 49 -0.37 -3.08 8.45
CA ALA A 49 -0.33 -2.78 9.88
C ALA A 49 -0.91 -1.41 10.24
N VAL A 50 -1.49 -0.68 9.30
CA VAL A 50 -2.11 0.63 9.53
C VAL A 50 -3.63 0.55 9.36
N ASP A 51 -4.36 1.46 10.00
CA ASP A 51 -5.80 1.56 9.83
C ASP A 51 -6.18 2.17 8.47
N MET A 52 -7.47 2.07 8.10
CA MET A 52 -7.95 2.52 6.79
C MET A 52 -7.78 4.03 6.57
N GLU A 53 -7.94 4.84 7.63
CA GLU A 53 -7.79 6.28 7.53
C GLU A 53 -6.33 6.67 7.26
N THR A 54 -5.40 6.07 8.00
CA THR A 54 -3.97 6.26 7.80
C THR A 54 -3.54 5.74 6.43
N GLU A 55 -4.05 4.59 5.98
CA GLU A 55 -3.81 4.05 4.65
C GLU A 55 -4.24 5.04 3.56
N SER A 56 -5.45 5.59 3.66
CA SER A 56 -5.95 6.58 2.71
C SER A 56 -5.07 7.83 2.66
N TYR A 57 -4.62 8.31 3.80
CA TYR A 57 -3.70 9.44 3.88
C TYR A 57 -2.37 9.15 3.19
N ILE A 58 -1.79 7.97 3.45
CA ILE A 58 -0.54 7.54 2.81
C ILE A 58 -0.69 7.48 1.30
N GLN A 59 -1.80 6.90 0.80
CA GLN A 59 -2.06 6.81 -0.64
C GLN A 59 -2.13 8.19 -1.28
N LYS A 60 -2.80 9.15 -0.66
CA LYS A 60 -2.87 10.53 -1.17
C LYS A 60 -1.49 11.19 -1.24
N GLN A 61 -0.64 10.96 -0.24
CA GLN A 61 0.72 11.51 -0.24
C GLN A 61 1.57 10.87 -1.33
N LEU A 62 1.44 9.56 -1.55
CA LEU A 62 2.14 8.86 -2.62
C LEU A 62 1.71 9.36 -4.00
N ASP A 63 0.41 9.57 -4.22
CA ASP A 63 -0.09 10.11 -5.49
C ASP A 63 0.49 11.50 -5.79
N ASN A 64 0.69 12.33 -4.77
CA ASN A 64 1.27 13.66 -4.92
C ASN A 64 2.78 13.63 -5.24
N ILE A 65 3.50 12.61 -4.81
CA ILE A 65 4.96 12.48 -4.96
C ILE A 65 5.33 11.77 -6.26
N ASN A 66 4.46 10.94 -6.82
CA ASN A 66 4.76 9.96 -7.86
C ASN A 66 4.83 10.49 -9.30
N HIS A 67 5.15 11.76 -9.54
CA HIS A 67 5.19 12.30 -10.90
C HIS A 67 6.32 11.75 -11.79
N SER A 68 7.37 11.17 -11.21
CA SER A 68 8.53 10.66 -11.94
C SER A 68 8.95 9.25 -11.55
N CYS A 69 8.12 8.54 -10.80
CA CYS A 69 8.44 7.24 -10.23
C CYS A 69 7.41 6.20 -10.67
N THR A 70 7.87 5.04 -11.14
CA THR A 70 7.00 3.88 -11.35
C THR A 70 6.84 3.16 -10.03
N THR A 71 5.60 3.04 -9.55
CA THR A 71 5.31 2.41 -8.26
C THR A 71 4.63 1.07 -8.46
N PHE A 72 5.20 0.02 -7.86
CA PHE A 72 4.60 -1.32 -7.75
C PHE A 72 4.07 -1.47 -6.33
N ILE A 73 2.78 -1.77 -6.21
CA ILE A 73 2.14 -2.02 -4.92
C ILE A 73 1.73 -3.47 -4.86
N ILE A 74 2.22 -4.19 -3.86
CA ILE A 74 1.84 -5.57 -3.59
C ILE A 74 0.95 -5.55 -2.37
N ALA A 75 -0.30 -5.96 -2.51
CA ALA A 75 -1.26 -5.90 -1.43
C ALA A 75 -2.32 -6.99 -1.55
N TYR A 76 -2.87 -7.38 -0.40
CA TYR A 76 -4.01 -8.29 -0.31
C TYR A 76 -5.34 -7.55 -0.21
N ARG A 77 -5.32 -6.29 0.26
CA ARG A 77 -6.53 -5.46 0.36
C ARG A 77 -6.75 -4.70 -0.94
N ILE A 78 -7.95 -4.84 -1.51
CA ILE A 78 -8.31 -4.14 -2.74
C ILE A 78 -8.32 -2.62 -2.55
N SER A 79 -8.66 -2.14 -1.35
CA SER A 79 -8.59 -0.72 -1.02
C SER A 79 -7.22 -0.09 -1.31
N SER A 80 -6.15 -0.85 -1.17
CA SER A 80 -4.79 -0.37 -1.40
C SER A 80 -4.42 -0.24 -2.88
N ILE A 81 -5.10 -0.96 -3.77
CA ILE A 81 -4.73 -1.07 -5.18
C ILE A 81 -5.80 -0.60 -6.16
N ARG A 82 -7.02 -0.35 -5.70
CA ARG A 82 -8.15 -0.04 -6.60
C ARG A 82 -7.95 1.20 -7.47
N ASN A 83 -7.11 2.14 -7.05
CA ASN A 83 -6.80 3.37 -7.78
C ASN A 83 -5.53 3.25 -8.63
N ALA A 84 -4.92 2.09 -8.70
CA ALA A 84 -3.74 1.88 -9.53
C ALA A 84 -4.09 2.03 -11.03
N ASP A 85 -3.13 2.51 -11.80
CA ASP A 85 -3.28 2.65 -13.26
C ASP A 85 -3.45 1.30 -13.94
N LYS A 86 -2.83 0.27 -13.37
CA LYS A 86 -2.91 -1.10 -13.86
C LYS A 86 -2.78 -2.08 -12.71
N ILE A 87 -3.70 -3.03 -12.66
CA ILE A 87 -3.69 -4.10 -11.66
C ILE A 87 -3.31 -5.40 -12.37
N LEU A 88 -2.40 -6.15 -11.76
CA LEU A 88 -2.00 -7.47 -12.20
C LEU A 88 -2.43 -8.49 -11.17
N VAL A 89 -3.16 -9.51 -11.58
CA VAL A 89 -3.54 -10.63 -10.72
C VAL A 89 -2.63 -11.80 -11.02
N LEU A 90 -1.90 -12.24 -10.00
CA LEU A 90 -0.91 -13.30 -10.12
C LEU A 90 -1.43 -14.58 -9.46
N ASP A 91 -1.28 -15.70 -10.15
CA ASP A 91 -1.56 -17.04 -9.63
C ASP A 91 -0.55 -18.04 -10.19
N ASN A 92 0.05 -18.82 -9.31
CA ASN A 92 1.06 -19.82 -9.67
C ASN A 92 2.17 -19.28 -10.57
N GLY A 93 2.66 -18.07 -10.29
CA GLY A 93 3.74 -17.43 -11.05
C GLY A 93 3.33 -16.88 -12.40
N ARG A 94 2.02 -16.79 -12.67
CA ARG A 94 1.51 -16.28 -13.94
C ARG A 94 0.54 -15.13 -13.72
N ILE A 95 0.49 -14.20 -14.66
CA ILE A 95 -0.53 -13.15 -14.70
C ILE A 95 -1.78 -13.76 -15.33
N ILE A 96 -2.85 -13.89 -14.53
CA ILE A 96 -4.11 -14.49 -14.98
C ILE A 96 -5.15 -13.43 -15.39
N GLU A 97 -5.05 -12.22 -14.82
CA GLU A 97 -5.88 -11.07 -15.17
C GLU A 97 -5.07 -9.80 -15.12
N GLN A 98 -5.43 -8.81 -15.93
CA GLN A 98 -4.82 -7.49 -15.90
C GLN A 98 -5.79 -6.42 -16.38
N GLY A 99 -5.71 -5.23 -15.80
CA GLY A 99 -6.54 -4.09 -16.16
C GLY A 99 -6.71 -3.12 -15.01
N THR A 100 -7.66 -2.20 -15.15
CA THR A 100 -8.07 -1.32 -14.06
C THR A 100 -9.05 -2.04 -13.14
N HIS A 101 -9.33 -1.43 -11.98
CA HIS A 101 -10.31 -1.96 -11.03
C HIS A 101 -11.67 -2.20 -11.72
N ASP A 102 -12.18 -1.21 -12.45
CA ASP A 102 -13.48 -1.32 -13.11
C ASP A 102 -13.50 -2.38 -14.21
N GLU A 103 -12.43 -2.47 -15.00
CA GLU A 103 -12.29 -3.49 -16.04
C GLU A 103 -12.28 -4.90 -15.44
N LEU A 104 -11.57 -5.10 -14.34
CA LEU A 104 -11.48 -6.41 -13.68
C LEU A 104 -12.80 -6.81 -12.99
N LEU A 105 -13.54 -5.85 -12.44
CA LEU A 105 -14.88 -6.13 -11.91
C LEU A 105 -15.84 -6.53 -13.03
N ALA A 106 -15.81 -5.83 -14.15
CA ALA A 106 -16.66 -6.13 -15.31
C ALA A 106 -16.35 -7.50 -15.93
N ARG A 107 -15.10 -7.95 -15.83
CA ARG A 107 -14.67 -9.26 -16.29
C ARG A 107 -15.26 -10.41 -15.47
N ASP A 108 -15.67 -10.15 -14.23
CA ASP A 108 -16.29 -11.12 -13.31
C ASP A 108 -15.45 -12.39 -13.11
N GLY A 109 -14.13 -12.22 -13.00
CA GLY A 109 -13.17 -13.31 -12.80
C GLY A 109 -12.67 -13.40 -11.37
N TYR A 110 -11.40 -13.77 -11.23
CA TYR A 110 -10.78 -13.96 -9.91
C TYR A 110 -10.76 -12.67 -9.08
N TYR A 111 -10.37 -11.55 -9.69
CA TYR A 111 -10.35 -10.26 -9.00
C TYR A 111 -11.72 -9.87 -8.45
N ALA A 112 -12.76 -10.01 -9.25
CA ALA A 112 -14.14 -9.73 -8.82
C ALA A 112 -14.55 -10.62 -7.65
N THR A 113 -14.18 -11.89 -7.67
CA THR A 113 -14.44 -12.84 -6.57
C THR A 113 -13.77 -12.38 -5.27
N VAL A 114 -12.51 -11.97 -5.32
CA VAL A 114 -11.79 -11.45 -4.15
C VAL A 114 -12.44 -10.15 -3.65
N TYR A 115 -12.82 -9.27 -4.56
CA TYR A 115 -13.51 -8.03 -4.21
C TYR A 115 -14.81 -8.31 -3.44
N HIS A 116 -15.64 -9.22 -3.92
CA HIS A 116 -16.90 -9.56 -3.25
C HIS A 116 -16.67 -10.22 -1.88
N HIS A 117 -15.59 -10.95 -1.71
CA HIS A 117 -15.21 -11.49 -0.39
C HIS A 117 -14.80 -10.40 0.59
N GLN A 118 -14.08 -9.39 0.13
CA GLN A 118 -13.63 -8.27 0.99
C GLN A 118 -14.73 -7.25 1.25
N TYR A 119 -15.69 -7.11 0.33
CA TYR A 119 -16.81 -6.17 0.42
C TYR A 119 -18.14 -6.89 0.16
N PRO A 120 -18.61 -7.76 1.10
CA PRO A 120 -19.83 -8.53 0.89
C PRO A 120 -21.09 -7.68 0.68
N GLU A 121 -21.15 -6.50 1.29
CA GLU A 121 -22.30 -5.59 1.20
C GLU A 121 -22.46 -4.99 -0.20
N MET A 122 -21.42 -5.02 -1.02
CA MET A 122 -21.41 -4.51 -2.38
C MET A 122 -21.57 -5.60 -3.44
N ALA A 123 -21.80 -6.84 -3.02
CA ALA A 123 -21.95 -8.00 -3.90
C ALA A 123 -23.38 -8.19 -4.40
N GLY A 124 -24.23 -7.21 -4.22
CA GLY A 124 -25.63 -7.25 -4.64
C GLY A 124 -25.85 -6.92 -6.11
#